data_b892757e50757f7ff77d78893fe126e1
#
_entry.id   b892757e50757f7ff77d78893fe126e1
#
_cell.length_a   1.000
_cell.length_b   1.000
_cell.length_c   1.000
_cell.angle_alpha   90.00
_cell.angle_beta   90.00
_cell.angle_gamma   90.00
#
_symmetry.space_group_name_H-M   'P 1'
#
loop_
_entity.id
_entity.type
_entity.pdbx_description
1 polymer ?
#
loop_
_entity_poly.entity_id
_entity_poly.type
_entity_poly.pdbx_seq_one_letter_code
_entity_poly.pdbx_strand_id
1 'polypeptide(L)'
;MNLTVPGWPVVLQDGAVLLRPYRRSDAATWSEVRRANQRWLAPWESSPPDRWDEMNSPAAFRYVHRDQRRSARLGEAMPFAVCLREPGRERLVGHLNLGNIVRRAFCSSYAGYWVDYRVAGRGVIPTALSLAVDHAFGPGGLHRIEVNIRPENMPSRRVVEKLGFREEAYHPRYMHIDGAWRDHIGYAMTGEEVAAEGGLLARWHRLKAAAS
;
A
#
# COMPACT_ATOMS: atom_id res chain seq x y z
N MET A 1 6.50 -1.54 -29.35
CA MET A 1 7.48 -0.94 -28.43
C MET A 1 7.09 -1.32 -27.02
N ASN A 2 7.84 -2.21 -26.35
CA ASN A 2 7.63 -2.48 -24.93
C ASN A 2 8.14 -1.28 -24.15
N LEU A 3 7.24 -0.39 -23.75
CA LEU A 3 7.57 0.70 -22.82
C LEU A 3 7.91 0.06 -21.48
N THR A 4 9.18 0.08 -21.09
CA THR A 4 9.60 -0.30 -19.75
C THR A 4 9.04 0.73 -18.79
N VAL A 5 8.21 0.28 -17.87
CA VAL A 5 7.69 1.13 -16.77
C VAL A 5 8.80 1.31 -15.75
N PRO A 6 9.25 2.54 -15.45
CA PRO A 6 10.31 2.77 -14.49
C PRO A 6 9.99 2.10 -13.14
N GLY A 7 10.92 1.27 -12.65
CA GLY A 7 10.79 0.59 -11.38
C GLY A 7 9.78 -0.56 -11.32
N TRP A 8 9.19 -1.02 -12.44
CA TRP A 8 8.21 -2.10 -12.43
C TRP A 8 8.40 -3.11 -13.57
N PRO A 9 8.24 -4.44 -13.37
CA PRO A 9 7.95 -5.09 -12.07
C PRO A 9 9.18 -5.21 -11.17
N VAL A 10 8.96 -5.31 -9.85
CA VAL A 10 10.03 -5.44 -8.85
C VAL A 10 9.60 -6.33 -7.68
N VAL A 11 10.57 -6.92 -7.01
CA VAL A 11 10.43 -7.61 -5.72
C VAL A 11 11.32 -6.89 -4.70
N LEU A 12 10.73 -6.47 -3.59
CA LEU A 12 11.42 -5.74 -2.52
C LEU A 12 11.30 -6.55 -1.22
N GLN A 13 12.34 -6.57 -0.39
CA GLN A 13 12.34 -7.34 0.85
C GLN A 13 13.15 -6.64 1.94
N ASP A 14 12.60 -6.67 3.17
CA ASP A 14 13.34 -6.37 4.40
C ASP A 14 12.90 -7.33 5.51
N GLY A 15 13.85 -8.07 6.07
CA GLY A 15 13.57 -9.14 7.01
C GLY A 15 12.56 -10.15 6.45
N ALA A 16 11.49 -10.38 7.17
CA ALA A 16 10.40 -11.26 6.75
C ALA A 16 9.39 -10.61 5.80
N VAL A 17 9.39 -9.28 5.66
CA VAL A 17 8.43 -8.57 4.82
C VAL A 17 8.88 -8.58 3.37
N LEU A 18 8.02 -9.06 2.49
CA LEU A 18 8.24 -9.16 1.05
C LEU A 18 7.13 -8.44 0.29
N LEU A 19 7.51 -7.56 -0.63
CA LEU A 19 6.63 -6.95 -1.62
C LEU A 19 6.91 -7.55 -3.00
N ARG A 20 5.89 -7.98 -3.70
CA ARG A 20 5.98 -8.48 -5.06
C ARG A 20 4.70 -8.22 -5.86
N PRO A 21 4.75 -8.28 -7.19
CA PRO A 21 3.52 -8.32 -7.98
C PRO A 21 2.63 -9.51 -7.59
N TYR A 22 1.32 -9.35 -7.72
CA TYR A 22 0.38 -10.45 -7.53
C TYR A 22 0.60 -11.57 -8.54
N ARG A 23 0.35 -12.80 -8.12
CA ARG A 23 0.35 -14.02 -8.94
C ARG A 23 -1.08 -14.58 -9.06
N ARG A 24 -1.37 -15.28 -10.12
CA ARG A 24 -2.68 -15.97 -10.26
C ARG A 24 -2.95 -16.96 -9.13
N SER A 25 -1.89 -17.58 -8.61
CA SER A 25 -1.94 -18.52 -7.47
C SER A 25 -2.33 -17.86 -6.15
N ASP A 26 -2.31 -16.53 -6.05
CA ASP A 26 -2.70 -15.83 -4.83
C ASP A 26 -4.22 -15.83 -4.58
N ALA A 27 -5.03 -16.22 -5.57
CA ALA A 27 -6.49 -16.09 -5.54
C ALA A 27 -7.15 -16.68 -4.29
N ALA A 28 -6.78 -17.90 -3.92
CA ALA A 28 -7.36 -18.59 -2.77
C ALA A 28 -6.97 -17.87 -1.45
N THR A 29 -5.68 -17.64 -1.26
CA THR A 29 -5.16 -16.96 -0.04
C THR A 29 -5.66 -15.53 0.08
N TRP A 30 -5.68 -14.78 -1.03
CA TRP A 30 -6.23 -13.43 -1.03
C TRP A 30 -7.69 -13.39 -0.59
N SER A 31 -8.51 -14.30 -1.17
CA SER A 31 -9.93 -14.42 -0.81
C SER A 31 -10.11 -14.78 0.66
N GLU A 32 -9.38 -15.79 1.14
CA GLU A 32 -9.41 -16.21 2.55
C GLU A 32 -9.09 -15.03 3.49
N VAL A 33 -7.96 -14.35 3.25
CA VAL A 33 -7.53 -13.23 4.10
C VAL A 33 -8.56 -12.11 4.06
N ARG A 34 -9.04 -11.71 2.88
CA ARG A 34 -10.02 -10.63 2.74
C ARG A 34 -11.33 -10.94 3.47
N ARG A 35 -11.85 -12.15 3.30
CA ARG A 35 -13.12 -12.57 3.93
C ARG A 35 -12.99 -12.69 5.45
N ALA A 36 -11.89 -13.24 5.95
CA ALA A 36 -11.61 -13.30 7.39
C ALA A 36 -11.48 -11.92 8.04
N ASN A 37 -11.16 -10.90 7.26
CA ASN A 37 -10.90 -9.53 7.71
C ASN A 37 -12.05 -8.55 7.43
N GLN A 38 -13.25 -9.01 7.11
CA GLN A 38 -14.38 -8.12 6.77
C GLN A 38 -14.59 -7.00 7.79
N ARG A 39 -14.74 -7.34 9.06
CA ARG A 39 -14.97 -6.35 10.14
C ARG A 39 -13.81 -5.35 10.31
N TRP A 40 -12.59 -5.78 9.97
CA TRP A 40 -11.39 -4.97 10.06
C TRP A 40 -11.21 -4.03 8.88
N LEU A 41 -11.60 -4.46 7.66
CA LEU A 41 -11.33 -3.76 6.42
C LEU A 41 -12.54 -2.96 5.90
N ALA A 42 -13.75 -3.51 5.98
CA ALA A 42 -14.93 -2.90 5.36
C ALA A 42 -15.17 -1.43 5.73
N PRO A 43 -14.94 -0.97 6.98
CA PRO A 43 -15.12 0.44 7.33
C PRO A 43 -14.20 1.40 6.58
N TRP A 44 -13.13 0.90 5.95
CA TRP A 44 -12.09 1.70 5.29
C TRP A 44 -12.06 1.52 3.77
N GLU A 45 -12.91 0.65 3.24
CA GLU A 45 -12.96 0.33 1.81
C GLU A 45 -13.92 1.26 1.07
N SER A 46 -13.61 1.51 -0.20
CA SER A 46 -14.56 2.12 -1.12
C SER A 46 -15.87 1.35 -1.09
N SER A 47 -16.99 2.07 -1.11
CA SER A 47 -18.31 1.43 -1.08
C SER A 47 -18.46 0.46 -2.25
N PRO A 48 -18.57 -0.83 -1.98
CA PRO A 48 -18.66 -1.83 -3.03
C PRO A 48 -20.05 -1.81 -3.68
N PRO A 49 -20.15 -2.13 -4.96
CA PRO A 49 -21.45 -2.30 -5.64
C PRO A 49 -22.16 -3.60 -5.21
N ASP A 50 -21.41 -4.57 -4.66
CA ASP A 50 -21.90 -5.92 -4.34
C ASP A 50 -21.57 -6.32 -2.89
N ARG A 51 -22.05 -7.52 -2.51
CA ARG A 51 -21.78 -8.07 -1.19
C ARG A 51 -20.30 -8.37 -0.99
N TRP A 52 -19.82 -8.20 0.24
CA TRP A 52 -18.41 -8.41 0.61
C TRP A 52 -17.85 -9.77 0.16
N ASP A 53 -18.61 -10.84 0.37
CA ASP A 53 -18.17 -12.19 0.01
C ASP A 53 -18.02 -12.40 -1.49
N GLU A 54 -18.88 -11.78 -2.29
CA GLU A 54 -18.84 -11.84 -3.75
C GLU A 54 -17.63 -11.08 -4.28
N MET A 55 -17.43 -9.84 -3.79
CA MET A 55 -16.32 -8.97 -4.16
C MET A 55 -14.94 -9.52 -3.72
N ASN A 56 -14.92 -10.37 -2.72
CA ASN A 56 -13.69 -10.97 -2.18
C ASN A 56 -13.60 -12.49 -2.44
N SER A 57 -14.32 -13.01 -3.45
CA SER A 57 -14.22 -14.39 -3.89
C SER A 57 -12.93 -14.64 -4.72
N PRO A 58 -12.47 -15.91 -4.84
CA PRO A 58 -11.37 -16.25 -5.75
C PRO A 58 -11.66 -15.89 -7.22
N ALA A 59 -12.95 -15.89 -7.60
CA ALA A 59 -13.38 -15.46 -8.93
C ALA A 59 -13.21 -13.95 -9.11
N ALA A 60 -13.59 -13.13 -8.12
CA ALA A 60 -13.41 -11.68 -8.13
C ALA A 60 -11.91 -11.29 -8.20
N PHE A 61 -11.03 -12.05 -7.53
CA PHE A 61 -9.59 -11.81 -7.61
C PHE A 61 -9.06 -11.79 -9.05
N ARG A 62 -9.62 -12.55 -9.98
CA ARG A 62 -9.19 -12.55 -11.40
C ARG A 62 -9.39 -11.18 -12.04
N TYR A 63 -10.44 -10.48 -11.69
CA TYR A 63 -10.70 -9.11 -12.18
C TYR A 63 -9.73 -8.12 -11.52
N VAL A 64 -9.57 -8.18 -10.21
CA VAL A 64 -8.61 -7.35 -9.46
C VAL A 64 -7.19 -7.53 -10.01
N HIS A 65 -6.74 -8.78 -10.16
CA HIS A 65 -5.41 -9.08 -10.69
C HIS A 65 -5.23 -8.60 -12.14
N ARG A 66 -6.26 -8.72 -12.99
CA ARG A 66 -6.20 -8.24 -14.38
C ARG A 66 -6.10 -6.71 -14.42
N ASP A 67 -6.90 -6.02 -13.63
CA ASP A 67 -6.92 -4.57 -13.55
C ASP A 67 -5.58 -4.02 -13.02
N GLN A 68 -5.08 -4.55 -11.92
CA GLN A 68 -3.78 -4.19 -11.38
C GLN A 68 -2.63 -4.41 -12.37
N ARG A 69 -2.64 -5.54 -13.10
CA ARG A 69 -1.65 -5.76 -14.16
C ARG A 69 -1.76 -4.79 -15.30
N ARG A 70 -2.98 -4.36 -15.65
CA ARG A 70 -3.21 -3.34 -16.69
C ARG A 70 -2.64 -2.00 -16.23
N SER A 71 -3.04 -1.49 -15.08
CA SER A 71 -2.57 -0.21 -14.55
C SER A 71 -1.04 -0.19 -14.38
N ALA A 72 -0.46 -1.30 -13.91
CA ALA A 72 0.98 -1.43 -13.78
C ALA A 72 1.71 -1.40 -15.15
N ARG A 73 1.16 -2.03 -16.20
CA ARG A 73 1.74 -1.98 -17.56
C ARG A 73 1.65 -0.60 -18.20
N LEU A 74 0.63 0.17 -17.83
CA LEU A 74 0.46 1.55 -18.29
C LEU A 74 1.34 2.54 -17.50
N GLY A 75 1.99 2.08 -16.43
CA GLY A 75 2.78 2.93 -15.55
C GLY A 75 1.94 3.81 -14.63
N GLU A 76 0.68 3.48 -14.45
CA GLU A 76 -0.29 4.21 -13.62
C GLU A 76 -0.29 3.74 -12.16
N ALA A 77 0.29 2.56 -11.88
CA ALA A 77 0.34 1.99 -10.54
C ALA A 77 1.50 1.01 -10.34
N MET A 78 1.88 0.79 -9.08
CA MET A 78 2.75 -0.28 -8.60
C MET A 78 1.99 -1.09 -7.52
N PRO A 79 1.19 -2.10 -7.92
CA PRO A 79 0.37 -2.88 -6.98
C PRO A 79 1.15 -4.07 -6.41
N PHE A 80 1.45 -4.04 -5.13
CA PHE A 80 2.17 -5.09 -4.42
C PHE A 80 1.25 -5.98 -3.58
N ALA A 81 1.46 -7.29 -3.68
CA ALA A 81 1.10 -8.21 -2.63
C ALA A 81 2.09 -8.03 -1.47
N VAL A 82 1.59 -7.80 -0.26
CA VAL A 82 2.38 -7.80 0.97
C VAL A 82 2.39 -9.21 1.52
N CYS A 83 3.59 -9.79 1.61
CA CYS A 83 3.78 -11.16 2.07
C CYS A 83 4.71 -11.22 3.28
N LEU A 84 4.53 -12.23 4.11
CA LEU A 84 5.50 -12.63 5.12
C LEU A 84 6.22 -13.90 4.66
N ARG A 85 7.55 -13.83 4.70
CA ARG A 85 8.42 -14.97 4.43
C ARG A 85 8.64 -15.75 5.71
N GLU A 86 8.23 -16.98 5.71
CA GLU A 86 8.40 -17.96 6.78
C GLU A 86 9.28 -19.10 6.27
N PRO A 87 9.90 -19.94 7.13
CA PRO A 87 10.68 -21.08 6.68
C PRO A 87 9.87 -21.98 5.72
N GLY A 88 10.38 -22.15 4.50
CA GLY A 88 9.77 -22.98 3.45
C GLY A 88 8.49 -22.44 2.80
N ARG A 89 7.99 -21.28 3.19
CA ARG A 89 6.77 -20.71 2.57
C ARG A 89 6.74 -19.18 2.57
N GLU A 90 5.90 -18.66 1.69
CA GLU A 90 5.53 -17.25 1.57
C GLU A 90 4.03 -17.14 1.80
N ARG A 91 3.60 -16.29 2.72
CA ARG A 91 2.19 -16.09 3.06
C ARG A 91 1.77 -14.67 2.73
N LEU A 92 0.77 -14.52 1.85
CA LEU A 92 0.13 -13.24 1.58
C LEU A 92 -0.64 -12.78 2.83
N VAL A 93 -0.37 -11.56 3.28
CA VAL A 93 -0.97 -10.96 4.48
C VAL A 93 -1.54 -9.56 4.23
N GLY A 94 -1.40 -9.00 3.03
CA GLY A 94 -1.86 -7.65 2.78
C GLY A 94 -1.66 -7.21 1.33
N HIS A 95 -1.89 -5.93 1.14
CA HIS A 95 -1.74 -5.22 -0.13
C HIS A 95 -1.13 -3.84 0.12
N LEU A 96 -0.33 -3.38 -0.83
CA LEU A 96 0.11 -2.00 -0.92
C LEU A 96 0.08 -1.59 -2.39
N ASN A 97 -0.51 -0.47 -2.69
CA ASN A 97 -0.54 0.08 -4.03
C ASN A 97 -0.02 1.50 -4.03
N LEU A 98 0.93 1.79 -4.90
CA LEU A 98 1.22 3.15 -5.32
C LEU A 98 0.41 3.38 -6.59
N GLY A 99 -0.73 4.07 -6.46
CA GLY A 99 -1.69 4.30 -7.54
C GLY A 99 -1.73 5.75 -8.00
N ASN A 100 -2.44 6.00 -9.10
CA ASN A 100 -2.55 7.32 -9.70
C ASN A 100 -1.16 7.96 -9.92
N ILE A 101 -0.24 7.20 -10.49
CA ILE A 101 1.09 7.70 -10.79
C ILE A 101 0.98 8.75 -11.89
N VAL A 102 1.26 9.99 -11.54
CA VAL A 102 1.35 11.12 -12.47
C VAL A 102 2.80 11.52 -12.60
N ARG A 103 3.29 11.56 -13.84
CA ARG A 103 4.68 11.89 -14.16
C ARG A 103 4.85 13.34 -14.59
N ARG A 104 6.00 13.69 -15.15
CA ARG A 104 6.39 15.03 -15.60
C ARG A 104 6.51 16.01 -14.41
N ALA A 105 5.86 17.17 -14.47
CA ALA A 105 5.96 18.20 -13.44
C ALA A 105 5.40 17.79 -12.08
N PHE A 106 4.51 16.79 -12.02
CA PHE A 106 3.89 16.36 -10.76
C PHE A 106 4.67 15.26 -10.05
N CYS A 107 5.18 14.27 -10.79
CA CYS A 107 5.99 13.14 -10.29
C CYS A 107 5.48 12.56 -8.95
N SER A 108 4.18 12.31 -8.85
CA SER A 108 3.51 11.97 -7.59
C SER A 108 2.67 10.69 -7.71
N SER A 109 2.38 10.06 -6.58
CA SER A 109 1.49 8.91 -6.46
C SER A 109 0.79 8.91 -5.10
N TYR A 110 -0.35 8.21 -5.03
CA TYR A 110 -1.04 7.91 -3.77
C TYR A 110 -0.72 6.50 -3.30
N ALA A 111 -0.38 6.35 -2.03
CA ALA A 111 -0.22 5.04 -1.40
C ALA A 111 -1.52 4.64 -0.67
N GLY A 112 -2.01 3.43 -0.98
CA GLY A 112 -3.09 2.78 -0.27
C GLY A 112 -2.69 1.38 0.16
N TYR A 113 -3.12 0.94 1.33
CA TYR A 113 -2.73 -0.38 1.85
C TYR A 113 -3.77 -0.97 2.80
N TRP A 114 -3.71 -2.29 2.92
CA TRP A 114 -4.39 -3.04 3.97
C TRP A 114 -3.54 -4.22 4.44
N VAL A 115 -3.80 -4.71 5.64
CA VAL A 115 -3.11 -5.85 6.22
C VAL A 115 -4.07 -6.72 7.02
N ASP A 116 -3.80 -8.01 7.06
CA ASP A 116 -4.48 -8.97 7.91
C ASP A 116 -4.37 -8.54 9.39
N TYR A 117 -5.50 -8.45 10.10
CA TYR A 117 -5.55 -8.04 11.51
C TYR A 117 -4.65 -8.90 12.41
N ARG A 118 -4.46 -10.18 12.06
CA ARG A 118 -3.62 -11.14 12.82
C ARG A 118 -2.16 -10.75 12.87
N VAL A 119 -1.69 -9.90 11.96
CA VAL A 119 -0.32 -9.39 11.90
C VAL A 119 -0.24 -7.87 12.01
N ALA A 120 -1.36 -7.19 12.23
CA ALA A 120 -1.39 -5.76 12.50
C ALA A 120 -0.57 -5.43 13.77
N GLY A 121 0.02 -4.24 13.81
CA GLY A 121 0.86 -3.80 14.93
C GLY A 121 2.27 -4.40 14.98
N ARG A 122 2.59 -5.38 14.12
CA ARG A 122 3.92 -6.04 14.08
C ARG A 122 4.93 -5.37 13.15
N GLY A 123 4.69 -4.13 12.74
CA GLY A 123 5.60 -3.39 11.85
C GLY A 123 5.53 -3.79 10.37
N VAL A 124 4.62 -4.67 9.96
CA VAL A 124 4.52 -5.15 8.57
C VAL A 124 4.26 -4.00 7.60
N ILE A 125 3.23 -3.17 7.85
CA ILE A 125 2.90 -2.05 6.96
C ILE A 125 3.97 -0.95 6.99
N PRO A 126 4.49 -0.49 8.14
CA PRO A 126 5.61 0.46 8.12
C PRO A 126 6.79 -0.01 7.29
N THR A 127 7.20 -1.29 7.40
CA THR A 127 8.27 -1.86 6.57
C THR A 127 7.90 -1.89 5.08
N ALA A 128 6.68 -2.35 4.76
CA ALA A 128 6.20 -2.43 3.39
C ALA A 128 6.11 -1.04 2.74
N LEU A 129 5.56 -0.05 3.46
CA LEU A 129 5.44 1.32 2.95
C LEU A 129 6.82 1.95 2.76
N SER A 130 7.76 1.75 3.69
CA SER A 130 9.13 2.25 3.55
C SER A 130 9.84 1.67 2.32
N LEU A 131 9.76 0.37 2.10
CA LEU A 131 10.29 -0.30 0.90
C LEU A 131 9.72 0.28 -0.39
N ALA A 132 8.39 0.44 -0.44
CA ALA A 132 7.70 0.94 -1.64
C ALA A 132 8.02 2.40 -1.92
N VAL A 133 8.12 3.24 -0.88
CA VAL A 133 8.44 4.68 -1.00
C VAL A 133 9.89 4.88 -1.46
N ASP A 134 10.85 4.18 -0.85
CA ASP A 134 12.26 4.27 -1.29
C ASP A 134 12.42 3.80 -2.74
N HIS A 135 11.71 2.74 -3.12
CA HIS A 135 11.70 2.30 -4.51
C HIS A 135 11.06 3.32 -5.45
N ALA A 136 9.96 3.96 -5.03
CA ALA A 136 9.28 4.99 -5.80
C ALA A 136 10.17 6.21 -6.04
N PHE A 137 10.89 6.68 -5.01
CA PHE A 137 11.80 7.83 -5.12
C PHE A 137 13.08 7.52 -5.90
N GLY A 138 13.58 6.28 -5.80
CA GLY A 138 14.74 5.82 -6.56
C GLY A 138 14.37 5.33 -7.97
N PRO A 139 14.34 4.00 -8.22
CA PRO A 139 14.07 3.42 -9.55
C PRO A 139 12.72 3.82 -10.14
N GLY A 140 11.71 4.13 -9.32
CA GLY A 140 10.39 4.59 -9.76
C GLY A 140 10.39 5.99 -10.33
N GLY A 141 11.37 6.83 -9.98
CA GLY A 141 11.52 8.21 -10.49
C GLY A 141 10.35 9.11 -10.09
N LEU A 142 9.77 8.90 -8.89
CA LEU A 142 8.77 9.79 -8.32
C LEU A 142 9.43 10.76 -7.33
N HIS A 143 8.76 11.88 -7.09
CA HIS A 143 9.21 12.91 -6.17
C HIS A 143 8.38 12.91 -4.87
N ARG A 144 7.09 12.56 -4.96
CA ARG A 144 6.13 12.73 -3.87
C ARG A 144 5.21 11.52 -3.72
N ILE A 145 4.99 11.09 -2.49
CA ILE A 145 3.99 10.08 -2.13
C ILE A 145 2.99 10.69 -1.15
N GLU A 146 1.71 10.49 -1.44
CA GLU A 146 0.60 10.93 -0.59
C GLU A 146 -0.17 9.74 -0.02
N VAL A 147 -0.74 9.92 1.17
CA VAL A 147 -1.63 8.95 1.81
C VAL A 147 -2.84 9.70 2.36
N ASN A 148 -4.03 9.38 1.88
CA ASN A 148 -5.27 9.99 2.35
C ASN A 148 -5.98 9.02 3.29
N ILE A 149 -6.19 9.43 4.54
CA ILE A 149 -6.67 8.56 5.62
C ILE A 149 -7.86 9.20 6.30
N ARG A 150 -8.94 8.44 6.50
CA ARG A 150 -10.07 8.91 7.32
C ARG A 150 -9.59 9.27 8.73
N PRO A 151 -10.08 10.39 9.33
CA PRO A 151 -9.68 10.82 10.68
C PRO A 151 -9.82 9.73 11.74
N GLU A 152 -10.83 8.86 11.62
CA GLU A 152 -11.12 7.79 12.56
C GLU A 152 -10.21 6.56 12.40
N ASN A 153 -9.50 6.43 11.28
CA ASN A 153 -8.60 5.29 11.03
C ASN A 153 -7.27 5.44 11.77
N MET A 154 -7.33 5.40 13.09
CA MET A 154 -6.16 5.57 13.95
C MET A 154 -5.02 4.58 13.67
N PRO A 155 -5.28 3.29 13.36
CA PRO A 155 -4.20 2.37 12.98
C PRO A 155 -3.40 2.84 11.76
N SER A 156 -4.08 3.33 10.71
CA SER A 156 -3.42 3.81 9.50
C SER A 156 -2.70 5.15 9.74
N ARG A 157 -3.29 6.07 10.49
CA ARG A 157 -2.66 7.34 10.86
C ARG A 157 -1.34 7.12 11.61
N ARG A 158 -1.33 6.23 12.60
CA ARG A 158 -0.11 5.89 13.35
C ARG A 158 1.01 5.35 12.46
N VAL A 159 0.70 4.69 11.35
CA VAL A 159 1.72 4.22 10.39
C VAL A 159 2.43 5.40 9.75
N VAL A 160 1.68 6.32 9.16
CA VAL A 160 2.24 7.46 8.43
C VAL A 160 2.91 8.47 9.36
N GLU A 161 2.30 8.74 10.52
CA GLU A 161 2.85 9.61 11.56
C GLU A 161 4.19 9.07 12.09
N LYS A 162 4.26 7.76 12.40
CA LYS A 162 5.49 7.09 12.84
C LYS A 162 6.59 7.16 11.79
N LEU A 163 6.26 7.06 10.52
CA LEU A 163 7.23 7.16 9.42
C LEU A 163 7.63 8.59 9.10
N GLY A 164 6.98 9.59 9.71
CA GLY A 164 7.27 11.01 9.53
C GLY A 164 6.66 11.61 8.27
N PHE A 165 5.55 11.04 7.79
CA PHE A 165 4.74 11.72 6.78
C PHE A 165 4.15 13.00 7.39
N ARG A 166 4.20 14.08 6.64
CA ARG A 166 3.73 15.38 7.04
C ARG A 166 2.23 15.51 6.77
N GLU A 167 1.44 15.90 7.77
CA GLU A 167 0.04 16.26 7.55
C GLU A 167 -0.03 17.60 6.79
N GLU A 168 -0.73 17.64 5.65
CA GLU A 168 -0.79 18.81 4.77
C GLU A 168 -2.18 19.34 4.53
N ALA A 169 -3.21 18.49 4.61
CA ALA A 169 -4.54 18.88 4.21
C ALA A 169 -5.63 18.15 4.97
N TYR A 170 -6.76 18.81 5.12
CA TYR A 170 -8.03 18.19 5.48
C TYR A 170 -8.99 18.30 4.28
N HIS A 171 -9.51 17.16 3.85
CA HIS A 171 -10.38 17.04 2.67
C HIS A 171 -11.80 16.66 3.08
N PRO A 172 -12.74 17.61 3.20
CA PRO A 172 -14.13 17.30 3.54
C PRO A 172 -14.80 16.47 2.42
N ARG A 173 -15.53 15.43 2.81
CA ARG A 173 -16.32 14.59 1.89
C ARG A 173 -15.56 14.13 0.65
N TYR A 174 -14.35 13.64 0.85
CA TYR A 174 -13.36 13.41 -0.20
C TYR A 174 -13.58 12.11 -0.97
N MET A 175 -13.83 11.00 -0.27
CA MET A 175 -14.04 9.69 -0.89
C MET A 175 -15.32 9.03 -0.38
N HIS A 176 -15.97 8.25 -1.25
CA HIS A 176 -17.13 7.45 -0.89
C HIS A 176 -16.66 6.13 -0.25
N ILE A 177 -16.68 6.07 1.08
CA ILE A 177 -16.19 4.95 1.89
C ILE A 177 -17.32 4.47 2.80
N ASP A 178 -17.53 3.15 2.86
CA ASP A 178 -18.52 2.54 3.76
C ASP A 178 -19.88 3.24 3.66
N GLY A 179 -20.41 3.36 2.44
CA GLY A 179 -21.74 3.88 2.15
C GLY A 179 -21.92 5.40 2.23
N ALA A 180 -20.86 6.20 2.48
CA ALA A 180 -20.99 7.65 2.55
C ALA A 180 -19.73 8.40 2.09
N TRP A 181 -19.90 9.67 1.72
CA TRP A 181 -18.77 10.58 1.49
C TRP A 181 -18.10 10.91 2.81
N ARG A 182 -16.83 10.56 2.93
CA ARG A 182 -16.04 10.66 4.17
C ARG A 182 -14.91 11.67 4.03
N ASP A 183 -14.62 12.34 5.14
CA ASP A 183 -13.48 13.24 5.25
C ASP A 183 -12.17 12.45 5.31
N HIS A 184 -11.10 13.06 4.81
CA HIS A 184 -9.77 12.48 4.85
C HIS A 184 -8.75 13.53 5.29
N ILE A 185 -7.73 13.07 6.01
CA ILE A 185 -6.50 13.82 6.27
C ILE A 185 -5.49 13.41 5.22
N GLY A 186 -4.93 14.38 4.50
CA GLY A 186 -3.87 14.20 3.53
C GLY A 186 -2.50 14.26 4.19
N TYR A 187 -1.74 13.18 4.06
CA TYR A 187 -0.34 13.08 4.49
C TYR A 187 0.55 13.00 3.26
N ALA A 188 1.74 13.58 3.33
CA ALA A 188 2.69 13.54 2.24
C ALA A 188 4.14 13.37 2.70
N MET A 189 4.96 12.86 1.78
CA MET A 189 6.41 12.77 1.91
C MET A 189 7.06 12.99 0.56
N THR A 190 8.19 13.69 0.53
CA THR A 190 9.02 13.89 -0.67
C THR A 190 10.36 13.16 -0.56
N GLY A 191 11.00 12.93 -1.71
CA GLY A 191 12.29 12.25 -1.75
C GLY A 191 13.38 12.97 -0.96
N GLU A 192 13.38 14.31 -0.96
CA GLU A 192 14.36 15.13 -0.26
C GLU A 192 14.28 14.96 1.26
N GLU A 193 13.09 14.75 1.81
CA GLU A 193 12.88 14.60 3.25
C GLU A 193 13.50 13.33 3.83
N VAL A 194 13.78 12.34 2.99
CA VAL A 194 14.37 11.06 3.43
C VAL A 194 15.77 10.83 2.87
N ALA A 195 16.18 11.58 1.85
CA ALA A 195 17.46 11.37 1.17
C ALA A 195 18.67 11.48 2.12
N ALA A 196 18.68 12.49 2.98
CA ALA A 196 19.76 12.71 3.96
C ALA A 196 19.86 11.60 5.00
N GLU A 197 18.80 10.82 5.17
CA GLU A 197 18.72 9.72 6.14
C GLU A 197 19.03 8.35 5.55
N GLY A 198 19.34 8.28 4.25
CA GLY A 198 19.56 7.03 3.52
C GLY A 198 18.25 6.32 3.11
N GLY A 199 17.13 7.04 3.13
CA GLY A 199 15.81 6.55 2.76
C GLY A 199 14.86 6.33 3.94
N LEU A 200 13.60 6.07 3.63
CA LEU A 200 12.55 5.85 4.61
C LEU A 200 12.71 4.53 5.38
N LEU A 201 13.24 3.50 4.73
CA LEU A 201 13.52 2.22 5.39
C LEU A 201 14.62 2.37 6.44
N ALA A 202 15.66 3.15 6.16
CA ALA A 202 16.71 3.43 7.12
C ALA A 202 16.17 4.21 8.33
N ARG A 203 15.30 5.21 8.10
CA ARG A 203 14.55 5.90 9.17
C ARG A 203 13.74 4.91 10.00
N TRP A 204 12.98 4.04 9.36
CA TRP A 204 12.17 3.03 10.05
C TRP A 204 13.00 2.09 10.91
N HIS A 205 14.17 1.65 10.44
CA HIS A 205 15.08 0.80 11.23
C HIS A 205 15.58 1.52 12.49
N ARG A 206 15.97 2.81 12.39
CA ARG A 206 16.37 3.60 13.56
C ARG A 206 15.25 3.73 14.59
N LEU A 207 14.01 4.00 14.12
CA LEU A 207 12.84 4.10 15.00
C LEU A 207 12.52 2.78 15.72
N LYS A 208 12.68 1.64 15.03
CA LYS A 208 12.53 0.31 15.67
C LYS A 208 13.59 0.07 16.74
N ALA A 209 14.84 0.36 16.43
CA ALA A 209 15.94 0.20 17.38
C ALA A 209 15.81 1.07 18.62
N ALA A 210 15.28 2.29 18.49
CA ALA A 210 15.06 3.19 19.61
C ALA A 210 13.83 2.81 20.49
N ALA A 211 12.94 1.92 19.99
CA ALA A 211 11.75 1.48 20.71
C ALA A 211 11.90 0.08 21.34
N SER A 212 13.05 -0.59 21.15
CA SER A 212 13.41 -1.91 21.69
C SER A 212 14.22 -1.78 22.95
#